data_55ff0adbf6ba6c3403fe4a210b457f42
#
_entry.id   55ff0adbf6ba6c3403fe4a210b457f42
#
_cell.length_a   1.000
_cell.length_b   1.000
_cell.length_c   1.000
_cell.angle_alpha   90.00
_cell.angle_beta   90.00
_cell.angle_gamma   90.00
#
_symmetry.space_group_name_H-M   'P 1'
#
loop_
_entity.id
_entity.type
_entity.pdbx_description
1 polymer ?
#
loop_
_entity_poly.entity_id
_entity_poly.type
_entity_poly.pdbx_seq_one_letter_code
_entity_poly.pdbx_strand_id
1 'polypeptide(L)'
;MAIIAGQPLKETEEKSFAEVVLDDATGQHTLRSISFFEKDGVIIAFSASDVFQTPNYLTLQVADEQHISLSPACLQFTNHSCEPNVFFDTTNMKMIALRDIQPGEEFRFFYPSTEWKMARPFSCNCQAKNCLGTIGGASQLFKALIQQHRLTDFIIKKLSMQ
;
A
#
# COMPACT_ATOMS: atom_id res chain seq x y z
N MET A 1 -15.15 -13.09 -7.44
CA MET A 1 -15.08 -12.80 -6.00
C MET A 1 -15.87 -11.53 -5.74
N ALA A 2 -16.98 -11.59 -5.00
CA ALA A 2 -17.76 -10.40 -4.68
C ALA A 2 -16.98 -9.58 -3.65
N ILE A 3 -16.61 -8.34 -3.99
CA ILE A 3 -16.05 -7.39 -3.03
C ILE A 3 -17.23 -6.95 -2.16
N ILE A 4 -17.24 -7.37 -0.90
CA ILE A 4 -18.22 -6.88 0.06
C ILE A 4 -17.85 -5.43 0.34
N ALA A 5 -18.68 -4.49 -0.09
CA ALA A 5 -18.57 -3.10 0.31
C ALA A 5 -18.79 -3.06 1.83
N GLY A 6 -17.70 -2.95 2.59
CA GLY A 6 -17.77 -2.71 4.03
C GLY A 6 -18.36 -1.33 4.27
N GLN A 7 -19.07 -1.16 5.39
CA GLN A 7 -19.49 0.17 5.81
C GLN A 7 -18.25 1.06 6.00
N PRO A 8 -18.27 2.32 5.56
CA PRO A 8 -17.16 3.24 5.82
C PRO A 8 -16.92 3.33 7.33
N LEU A 9 -15.65 3.16 7.73
CA LEU A 9 -15.24 3.36 9.12
C LEU A 9 -15.56 4.80 9.54
N LYS A 10 -16.01 5.00 10.76
CA LYS A 10 -16.34 6.33 11.26
C LYS A 10 -15.07 7.19 11.37
N GLU A 11 -15.18 8.50 11.14
CA GLU A 11 -14.07 9.48 11.27
C GLU A 11 -13.26 9.33 12.58
N THR A 12 -13.86 8.81 13.64
CA THR A 12 -13.21 8.55 14.93
C THR A 12 -12.18 7.43 14.88
N GLU A 13 -12.32 6.47 13.97
CA GLU A 13 -11.37 5.35 13.82
C GLU A 13 -10.16 5.77 12.96
N GLU A 14 -10.34 6.67 11.99
CA GLU A 14 -9.24 7.23 11.20
C GLU A 14 -8.21 7.96 12.08
N LYS A 15 -8.67 8.66 13.11
CA LYS A 15 -7.81 9.39 14.06
C LYS A 15 -7.13 8.52 15.10
N SER A 16 -7.46 7.23 15.17
CA SER A 16 -6.97 6.35 16.24
C SER A 16 -5.65 5.66 15.92
N PHE A 17 -5.24 5.55 14.66
CA PHE A 17 -4.04 4.81 14.26
C PHE A 17 -3.00 5.68 13.54
N ALA A 18 -3.42 6.74 12.87
CA ALA A 18 -2.55 7.54 12.01
C ALA A 18 -3.01 8.99 11.87
N GLU A 19 -2.10 9.83 11.45
CA GLU A 19 -2.36 11.21 11.03
C GLU A 19 -1.82 11.47 9.64
N VAL A 20 -2.51 12.31 8.87
CA VAL A 20 -2.04 12.80 7.58
C VAL A 20 -1.22 14.07 7.81
N VAL A 21 0.02 14.07 7.33
CA VAL A 21 0.96 15.20 7.47
C VAL A 21 1.34 15.69 6.08
N LEU A 22 1.31 17.01 5.90
CA LEU A 22 1.85 17.65 4.70
C LEU A 22 3.36 17.83 4.88
N ASP A 23 4.15 17.30 3.96
CA ASP A 23 5.58 17.59 3.88
C ASP A 23 5.78 18.91 3.14
N ASP A 24 6.14 19.95 3.87
CA ASP A 24 6.33 21.30 3.32
C ASP A 24 7.47 21.37 2.29
N ALA A 25 8.46 20.47 2.39
CA ALA A 25 9.59 20.43 1.47
C ALA A 25 9.21 19.88 0.09
N THR A 26 8.32 18.90 0.04
CA THR A 26 7.91 18.20 -1.19
C THR A 26 6.49 18.55 -1.64
N GLY A 27 5.67 19.11 -0.77
CA GLY A 27 4.25 19.36 -0.99
C GLY A 27 3.41 18.06 -1.00
N GLN A 28 4.00 16.93 -0.60
CA GLN A 28 3.33 15.65 -0.56
C GLN A 28 2.68 15.37 0.79
N HIS A 29 1.53 14.72 0.76
CA HIS A 29 0.92 14.18 1.96
C HIS A 29 1.56 12.83 2.31
N THR A 30 1.75 12.60 3.60
CA THR A 30 2.25 11.35 4.17
C THR A 30 1.32 10.87 5.26
N LEU A 31 1.26 9.58 5.47
CA LEU A 31 0.50 8.98 6.56
C LEU A 31 1.47 8.50 7.65
N ARG A 32 1.34 9.03 8.86
CA ARG A 32 2.21 8.70 10.00
C ARG A 32 1.46 7.99 11.10
N SER A 33 2.11 7.01 11.70
CA SER A 33 1.59 6.35 12.89
C SER A 33 1.51 7.28 14.09
N ILE A 34 0.43 7.22 14.85
CA ILE A 34 0.31 7.87 16.16
C ILE A 34 0.43 6.87 17.32
N SER A 35 0.54 5.58 17.01
CA SER A 35 0.63 4.49 17.98
C SER A 35 1.76 3.53 17.63
N PHE A 36 2.16 2.71 18.60
CA PHE A 36 3.05 1.58 18.35
C PHE A 36 2.26 0.42 17.71
N PHE A 37 2.87 -0.21 16.69
CA PHE A 37 2.36 -1.44 16.08
C PHE A 37 3.47 -2.50 16.09
N GLU A 38 3.16 -3.65 16.63
CA GLU A 38 4.04 -4.80 16.62
C GLU A 38 4.09 -5.44 15.23
N LYS A 39 5.23 -6.01 14.89
CA LYS A 39 5.41 -6.80 13.67
C LYS A 39 4.29 -7.86 13.52
N ASP A 40 3.81 -8.02 12.30
CA ASP A 40 2.71 -8.92 11.90
C ASP A 40 1.34 -8.56 12.50
N GLY A 41 1.25 -7.48 13.26
CA GLY A 41 0.00 -6.95 13.79
C GLY A 41 -0.86 -6.27 12.72
N VAL A 42 -2.18 -6.35 12.88
CA VAL A 42 -3.13 -5.61 12.06
C VAL A 42 -3.18 -4.15 12.51
N ILE A 43 -2.87 -3.23 11.61
CA ILE A 43 -2.94 -1.79 11.88
C ILE A 43 -4.38 -1.31 11.77
N ILE A 44 -5.04 -1.64 10.66
CA ILE A 44 -6.43 -1.28 10.40
C ILE A 44 -7.03 -2.20 9.34
N ALA A 45 -8.32 -2.46 9.42
CA ALA A 45 -9.09 -3.01 8.31
C ALA A 45 -9.46 -1.91 7.32
N PHE A 46 -9.53 -2.23 6.04
CA PHE A 46 -9.96 -1.28 5.01
C PHE A 46 -11.03 -1.88 4.11
N SER A 47 -11.69 -1.02 3.36
CA SER A 47 -12.67 -1.42 2.35
C SER A 47 -12.52 -0.56 1.09
N ALA A 48 -13.20 -0.97 0.02
CA ALA A 48 -13.33 -0.14 -1.17
C ALA A 48 -14.43 0.89 -0.96
N SER A 49 -14.14 2.18 -1.18
CA SER A 49 -15.20 3.19 -1.32
C SER A 49 -15.76 3.20 -2.75
N ASP A 50 -14.90 3.04 -3.75
CA ASP A 50 -15.27 2.90 -5.15
C ASP A 50 -14.37 1.88 -5.86
N VAL A 51 -14.84 1.34 -6.98
CA VAL A 51 -14.11 0.40 -7.83
C VAL A 51 -13.97 0.96 -9.24
N PHE A 52 -12.75 0.92 -9.78
CA PHE A 52 -12.39 1.43 -11.10
C PHE A 52 -11.77 0.33 -11.96
N GLN A 53 -11.98 0.38 -13.27
CA GLN A 53 -11.31 -0.52 -14.22
C GLN A 53 -9.87 -0.12 -14.52
N THR A 54 -9.59 1.19 -14.44
CA THR A 54 -8.26 1.75 -14.70
C THR A 54 -7.67 2.37 -13.43
N PRO A 55 -6.35 2.22 -13.20
CA PRO A 55 -5.72 2.79 -12.03
C PRO A 55 -5.58 4.31 -12.14
N ASN A 56 -5.53 4.95 -10.99
CA ASN A 56 -4.94 6.28 -10.81
C ASN A 56 -3.92 6.24 -9.66
N TYR A 57 -3.29 7.37 -9.35
CA TYR A 57 -2.23 7.41 -8.35
C TYR A 57 -2.71 7.21 -6.89
N LEU A 58 -4.02 7.19 -6.66
CA LEU A 58 -4.64 6.99 -5.33
C LEU A 58 -5.31 5.62 -5.16
N THR A 59 -5.40 4.84 -6.22
CA THR A 59 -6.07 3.54 -6.18
C THR A 59 -5.11 2.41 -5.85
N LEU A 60 -5.66 1.33 -5.27
CA LEU A 60 -4.98 0.08 -4.98
C LEU A 60 -5.56 -1.02 -5.88
N GLN A 61 -4.70 -1.77 -6.57
CA GLN A 61 -5.15 -2.89 -7.40
C GLN A 61 -5.46 -4.12 -6.55
N VAL A 62 -6.62 -4.71 -6.76
CA VAL A 62 -7.07 -5.91 -6.04
C VAL A 62 -7.30 -7.11 -6.95
N ALA A 63 -7.50 -6.89 -8.25
CA ALA A 63 -7.64 -7.91 -9.28
C ALA A 63 -7.36 -7.31 -10.67
N ASP A 64 -7.42 -8.15 -11.72
CA ASP A 64 -7.36 -7.64 -13.10
C ASP A 64 -8.52 -6.64 -13.33
N GLU A 65 -8.17 -5.47 -13.88
CA GLU A 65 -9.13 -4.38 -14.14
C GLU A 65 -9.99 -3.99 -12.92
N GLN A 66 -9.48 -4.22 -11.69
CA GLN A 66 -10.14 -3.83 -10.46
C GLN A 66 -9.17 -3.05 -9.57
N HIS A 67 -9.41 -1.77 -9.50
CA HIS A 67 -8.67 -0.81 -8.68
C HIS A 67 -9.64 -0.12 -7.73
N ILE A 68 -9.29 -0.05 -6.46
CA ILE A 68 -10.18 0.50 -5.43
C ILE A 68 -9.64 1.80 -4.87
N SER A 69 -10.51 2.75 -4.58
CA SER A 69 -10.23 3.80 -3.63
C SER A 69 -10.45 3.26 -2.22
N LEU A 70 -9.64 3.72 -1.27
CA LEU A 70 -9.57 3.15 0.07
C LEU A 70 -10.49 3.88 1.05
N SER A 71 -11.11 3.11 1.93
CA SER A 71 -11.79 3.58 3.12
C SER A 71 -11.18 2.87 4.36
N PRO A 72 -10.63 3.59 5.36
CA PRO A 72 -10.59 5.06 5.47
C PRO A 72 -9.74 5.74 4.40
N ALA A 73 -10.18 6.92 3.98
CA ALA A 73 -9.57 7.65 2.86
C ALA A 73 -8.11 8.07 3.12
N CYS A 74 -7.71 8.22 4.37
CA CYS A 74 -6.32 8.60 4.72
C CYS A 74 -5.29 7.56 4.24
N LEU A 75 -5.69 6.29 4.05
CA LEU A 75 -4.80 5.23 3.55
C LEU A 75 -4.24 5.51 2.16
N GLN A 76 -4.90 6.34 1.34
CA GLN A 76 -4.41 6.78 0.03
C GLN A 76 -3.06 7.52 0.10
N PHE A 77 -2.71 8.05 1.27
CA PHE A 77 -1.45 8.77 1.48
C PHE A 77 -0.31 7.88 1.99
N THR A 78 -0.47 6.57 1.92
CA THR A 78 0.61 5.62 2.18
C THR A 78 1.56 5.59 0.99
N ASN A 79 2.75 6.18 1.15
CA ASN A 79 3.72 6.33 0.08
C ASN A 79 4.52 5.05 -0.16
N HIS A 80 5.30 5.04 -1.25
CA HIS A 80 6.16 3.93 -1.62
C HIS A 80 7.47 3.91 -0.84
N SER A 81 7.95 2.71 -0.54
CA SER A 81 9.36 2.43 -0.23
C SER A 81 9.76 1.06 -0.77
N CYS A 82 11.01 0.94 -1.22
CA CYS A 82 11.62 -0.35 -1.53
C CYS A 82 12.00 -1.13 -0.26
N GLU A 83 11.96 -0.48 0.91
CA GLU A 83 12.07 -1.09 2.25
C GLU A 83 10.81 -0.74 3.06
N PRO A 84 9.68 -1.41 2.78
CA PRO A 84 8.38 -1.07 3.35
C PRO A 84 8.28 -1.47 4.83
N ASN A 85 7.42 -0.76 5.56
CA ASN A 85 7.04 -1.15 6.93
C ASN A 85 5.60 -1.63 7.05
N VAL A 86 4.79 -1.46 5.99
CA VAL A 86 3.42 -1.98 5.95
C VAL A 86 3.15 -2.76 4.67
N PHE A 87 2.12 -3.61 4.73
CA PHE A 87 1.62 -4.42 3.63
C PHE A 87 0.09 -4.32 3.57
N PHE A 88 -0.43 -4.10 2.38
CA PHE A 88 -1.86 -4.16 2.13
C PHE A 88 -2.26 -5.59 1.73
N ASP A 89 -2.82 -6.33 2.68
CA ASP A 89 -3.41 -7.64 2.43
C ASP A 89 -4.78 -7.46 1.78
N THR A 90 -4.81 -7.52 0.46
CA THR A 90 -6.05 -7.34 -0.33
C THR A 90 -6.98 -8.54 -0.29
N THR A 91 -6.51 -9.70 0.15
CA THR A 91 -7.35 -10.90 0.36
C THR A 91 -8.21 -10.75 1.61
N ASN A 92 -7.61 -10.29 2.71
CA ASN A 92 -8.29 -10.12 3.99
C ASN A 92 -8.70 -8.66 4.26
N MET A 93 -8.35 -7.74 3.36
CA MET A 93 -8.64 -6.29 3.45
C MET A 93 -8.12 -5.69 4.75
N LYS A 94 -6.84 -5.90 5.02
CA LYS A 94 -6.17 -5.42 6.23
C LYS A 94 -4.78 -4.84 5.90
N MET A 95 -4.44 -3.73 6.52
CA MET A 95 -3.08 -3.21 6.53
C MET A 95 -2.31 -3.82 7.69
N ILE A 96 -1.17 -4.41 7.41
CA ILE A 96 -0.36 -5.21 8.34
C ILE A 96 1.02 -4.58 8.50
N ALA A 97 1.54 -4.54 9.74
CA ALA A 97 2.89 -4.11 10.02
C ALA A 97 3.90 -5.21 9.62
N LEU A 98 4.89 -4.87 8.81
CA LEU A 98 5.96 -5.79 8.38
C LEU A 98 7.12 -5.86 9.39
N ARG A 99 7.21 -4.88 10.28
CA ARG A 99 8.13 -4.77 11.40
C ARG A 99 7.47 -3.94 12.50
N ASP A 100 8.12 -3.83 13.64
CA ASP A 100 7.69 -2.89 14.67
C ASP A 100 7.71 -1.46 14.12
N ILE A 101 6.65 -0.71 14.37
CA ILE A 101 6.45 0.67 13.94
C ILE A 101 6.24 1.54 15.17
N GLN A 102 7.06 2.56 15.31
CA GLN A 102 6.98 3.51 16.43
C GLN A 102 6.04 4.68 16.10
N PRO A 103 5.43 5.32 17.12
CA PRO A 103 4.70 6.56 16.91
C PRO A 103 5.56 7.60 16.18
N GLY A 104 4.98 8.27 15.19
CA GLY A 104 5.66 9.25 14.35
C GLY A 104 6.33 8.69 13.10
N GLU A 105 6.47 7.36 12.98
CA GLU A 105 6.98 6.77 11.73
C GLU A 105 5.96 6.90 10.60
N GLU A 106 6.44 7.21 9.40
CA GLU A 106 5.64 7.19 8.18
C GLU A 106 5.33 5.77 7.76
N PHE A 107 4.07 5.48 7.43
CA PHE A 107 3.69 4.24 6.78
C PHE A 107 4.10 4.27 5.31
N ARG A 108 4.84 3.23 4.89
CA ARG A 108 5.27 3.06 3.51
C ARG A 108 5.10 1.62 3.07
N PHE A 109 4.57 1.42 1.87
CA PHE A 109 4.44 0.09 1.30
C PHE A 109 5.18 -0.04 -0.05
N PHE A 110 5.44 -1.25 -0.45
CA PHE A 110 6.08 -1.56 -1.72
C PHE A 110 5.00 -1.59 -2.80
N TYR A 111 4.91 -0.57 -3.63
CA TYR A 111 3.84 -0.45 -4.65
C TYR A 111 3.70 -1.69 -5.53
N PRO A 112 4.77 -2.33 -6.02
CA PRO A 112 4.64 -3.56 -6.80
C PRO A 112 4.04 -4.75 -6.03
N SER A 113 3.87 -4.65 -4.70
CA SER A 113 3.19 -5.70 -3.93
C SER A 113 1.70 -5.81 -4.26
N THR A 114 1.10 -4.74 -4.76
CA THR A 114 -0.31 -4.66 -5.15
C THR A 114 -0.51 -4.33 -6.63
N GLU A 115 0.40 -3.54 -7.23
CA GLU A 115 0.24 -3.01 -8.59
C GLU A 115 0.97 -3.89 -9.61
N TRP A 116 0.23 -4.47 -10.54
CA TRP A 116 0.81 -5.23 -11.66
C TRP A 116 1.56 -4.31 -12.63
N LYS A 117 0.94 -3.20 -12.99
CA LYS A 117 1.54 -2.10 -13.75
C LYS A 117 1.16 -0.77 -13.12
N MET A 118 2.15 0.06 -12.87
CA MET A 118 1.89 1.42 -12.39
C MET A 118 1.17 2.24 -13.47
N ALA A 119 0.17 3.03 -13.06
CA ALA A 119 -0.49 4.00 -13.94
C ALA A 119 0.53 4.99 -14.54
N ARG A 120 1.49 5.41 -13.72
CA ARG A 120 2.67 6.19 -14.12
C ARG A 120 3.90 5.65 -13.41
N PRO A 121 4.82 4.99 -14.11
CA PRO A 121 6.12 4.67 -13.55
C PRO A 121 6.84 5.94 -13.10
N PHE A 122 7.60 5.86 -12.01
CA PHE A 122 8.27 7.01 -11.43
C PHE A 122 9.67 6.65 -10.89
N SER A 123 10.51 7.67 -10.76
CA SER A 123 11.81 7.56 -10.11
C SER A 123 11.63 7.54 -8.60
N CYS A 124 12.20 6.52 -7.96
CA CYS A 124 12.08 6.32 -6.52
C CYS A 124 13.18 7.05 -5.75
N ASN A 125 12.79 7.77 -4.71
CA ASN A 125 13.68 8.49 -3.79
C ASN A 125 13.58 7.96 -2.35
N CYS A 126 13.28 6.66 -2.16
CA CYS A 126 13.06 6.10 -0.83
C CYS A 126 14.31 5.99 0.03
N GLN A 127 15.50 6.21 -0.54
CA GLN A 127 16.82 6.13 0.11
C GLN A 127 17.17 4.75 0.71
N ALA A 128 16.40 3.71 0.39
CA ALA A 128 16.73 2.34 0.77
C ALA A 128 18.02 1.88 0.06
N LYS A 129 18.83 1.06 0.72
CA LYS A 129 20.07 0.52 0.13
C LYS A 129 19.81 -0.31 -1.12
N ASN A 130 18.65 -0.98 -1.16
CA ASN A 130 18.18 -1.82 -2.27
C ASN A 130 17.14 -1.10 -3.13
N CYS A 131 17.17 0.24 -3.19
CA CYS A 131 16.23 1.02 -3.99
C CYS A 131 16.31 0.60 -5.48
N LEU A 132 15.14 0.35 -6.08
CA LEU A 132 15.03 -0.09 -7.48
C LEU A 132 15.29 1.03 -8.51
N GLY A 133 15.34 2.27 -8.05
CA GLY A 133 15.51 3.44 -8.92
C GLY A 133 14.24 3.83 -9.66
N THR A 134 13.63 2.91 -10.41
CA THR A 134 12.37 3.14 -11.14
C THR A 134 11.33 2.12 -10.71
N ILE A 135 10.12 2.60 -10.43
CA ILE A 135 8.99 1.76 -10.02
C ILE A 135 7.97 1.70 -11.17
N GLY A 136 7.81 0.50 -11.74
CA GLY A 136 6.91 0.26 -12.88
C GLY A 136 5.81 -0.77 -12.61
N GLY A 137 5.83 -1.41 -11.45
CA GLY A 137 4.89 -2.45 -11.05
C GLY A 137 5.51 -3.86 -11.04
N ALA A 138 4.73 -4.84 -10.56
CA ALA A 138 5.21 -6.22 -10.38
C ALA A 138 5.62 -6.90 -11.69
N SER A 139 5.00 -6.53 -12.81
CA SER A 139 5.32 -7.08 -14.14
C SER A 139 6.78 -6.86 -14.58
N GLN A 140 7.48 -5.90 -13.96
CA GLN A 140 8.86 -5.53 -14.27
C GLN A 140 9.87 -6.02 -13.22
N LEU A 141 9.42 -6.77 -12.21
CA LEU A 141 10.29 -7.27 -11.15
C LEU A 141 11.09 -8.49 -11.59
N PHE A 142 12.38 -8.53 -11.19
CA PHE A 142 13.20 -9.73 -11.30
C PHE A 142 12.87 -10.73 -10.19
N LYS A 143 13.04 -12.02 -10.44
CA LYS A 143 12.78 -13.12 -9.48
C LYS A 143 13.39 -12.88 -8.09
N ALA A 144 14.61 -12.37 -8.01
CA ALA A 144 15.28 -12.10 -6.74
C ALA A 144 14.54 -11.06 -5.89
N LEU A 145 13.92 -10.07 -6.51
CA LEU A 145 13.16 -9.02 -5.83
C LEU A 145 11.78 -9.51 -5.36
N ILE A 146 11.17 -10.42 -6.14
CA ILE A 146 9.91 -11.06 -5.78
C ILE A 146 10.04 -11.81 -4.45
N GLN A 147 11.18 -12.49 -4.24
CA GLN A 147 11.43 -13.26 -3.02
C GLN A 147 11.74 -12.41 -1.78
N GLN A 148 12.13 -11.14 -1.98
CA GLN A 148 12.50 -10.24 -0.88
C GLN A 148 11.30 -9.47 -0.30
N HIS A 149 10.15 -9.48 -0.99
CA HIS A 149 8.99 -8.68 -0.61
C HIS A 149 7.75 -9.56 -0.43
N ARG A 150 6.90 -9.17 0.52
CA ARG A 150 5.57 -9.74 0.63
C ARG A 150 4.69 -9.16 -0.48
N LEU A 151 4.05 -10.03 -1.24
CA LEU A 151 3.18 -9.69 -2.36
C LEU A 151 1.76 -10.18 -2.10
N THR A 152 0.77 -9.49 -2.67
CA THR A 152 -0.62 -9.94 -2.58
C THR A 152 -0.84 -11.24 -3.35
N ASP A 153 -1.84 -12.01 -2.96
CA ASP A 153 -2.21 -13.26 -3.64
C ASP A 153 -2.50 -13.03 -5.12
N PHE A 154 -3.11 -11.89 -5.46
CA PHE A 154 -3.34 -11.48 -6.83
C PHE A 154 -2.03 -11.36 -7.62
N ILE A 155 -1.02 -10.67 -7.08
CA ILE A 155 0.28 -10.50 -7.74
C ILE A 155 1.03 -11.83 -7.85
N ILE A 156 1.03 -12.64 -6.79
CA ILE A 156 1.65 -13.97 -6.81
C ILE A 156 1.04 -14.83 -7.92
N LYS A 157 -0.28 -14.84 -8.03
CA LYS A 157 -1.00 -15.57 -9.08
C LYS A 157 -0.61 -15.08 -10.48
N LYS A 158 -0.55 -13.78 -10.69
CA LYS A 158 -0.13 -13.18 -11.99
C LYS A 158 1.28 -13.59 -12.36
N LEU A 159 2.22 -13.55 -11.42
CA LEU A 159 3.62 -13.93 -11.64
C LEU A 159 3.75 -15.44 -11.98
N SER A 160 2.91 -16.29 -11.41
CA SER A 160 2.92 -17.72 -11.71
C SER A 160 2.41 -18.08 -13.10
N MET A 161 1.74 -17.16 -13.78
CA MET A 161 1.16 -17.34 -15.13
C MET A 161 2.07 -16.80 -16.24
N GLN A 162 3.26 -16.28 -15.93
CA GLN A 162 4.25 -15.78 -16.91
C GLN A 162 5.16 -16.86 -17.46
#